data_32919da5636d0c964aff3833b33fe78e
#
_entry.id   32919da5636d0c964aff3833b33fe78e
#
_cell.length_a   1.000
_cell.length_b   1.000
_cell.length_c   1.000
_cell.angle_alpha   90.00
_cell.angle_beta   90.00
_cell.angle_gamma   90.00
#
_symmetry.space_group_name_H-M   'P 1'
#
loop_
_entity.id
_entity.type
_entity.pdbx_description
1 polymer ?
#
loop_
_entity_poly.entity_id
_entity_poly.type
_entity_poly.pdbx_seq_one_letter_code
_entity_poly.pdbx_strand_id
1 'polypeptide(L)'
;SQYMNTVTTAYKENYTAEEVRKYAEEQLKDTDLCLISLGAYGGYITVGFDHTVPNVPGEYDLKIYGNAYYDMFGTLTGALGGSSEPGIVLVSKDTNGNGLADDEWYELAGSEYNSPATTKNYTITYYRPSSPKEDVKWTDNKGNEGYVYRNDYHTTNSYYPAWIKEDQITFHGSRLKDNTVNEPHENMPEHWVGYCYAWGYADNHPNGEEQCKFKIDWAVDKNGNPVVLDGIDFVRIYTAVNQNSGWMGEISTELQAVEDLHFKK
;
A
#
# COMPACT_ATOMS: atom_id res chain seq x y z
N SER A 1 4.41 -7.39 4.01
CA SER A 1 3.26 -7.92 3.23
C SER A 1 2.67 -9.13 3.93
N GLN A 2 1.37 -9.30 3.87
CA GLN A 2 0.70 -10.50 4.36
C GLN A 2 0.91 -11.67 3.42
N TYR A 3 0.97 -11.39 2.13
CA TYR A 3 1.31 -12.35 1.09
C TYR A 3 1.91 -11.59 -0.09
N MET A 4 2.65 -12.30 -0.89
CA MET A 4 3.21 -11.78 -2.12
C MET A 4 2.48 -12.41 -3.29
N ASN A 5 2.35 -11.65 -4.36
CA ASN A 5 1.74 -12.20 -5.56
C ASN A 5 2.54 -13.39 -6.06
N THR A 6 1.81 -14.42 -6.40
CA THR A 6 2.34 -15.73 -6.73
C THR A 6 2.21 -16.05 -8.21
N VAL A 7 2.02 -15.07 -9.07
CA VAL A 7 1.83 -15.32 -10.51
C VAL A 7 3.01 -16.09 -11.11
N THR A 8 4.21 -15.83 -10.62
CA THR A 8 5.42 -16.46 -11.17
C THR A 8 6.17 -17.32 -10.18
N THR A 9 6.18 -16.94 -8.91
CA THR A 9 6.92 -17.68 -7.88
C THR A 9 6.19 -17.61 -6.58
N ALA A 10 5.75 -18.73 -6.11
CA ALA A 10 5.04 -18.81 -4.86
C ALA A 10 5.89 -18.32 -3.69
N TYR A 11 5.48 -17.27 -3.04
CA TYR A 11 5.77 -17.07 -1.64
C TYR A 11 5.48 -18.35 -0.87
N LYS A 12 6.42 -18.81 -0.08
CA LYS A 12 6.24 -20.02 0.72
C LYS A 12 5.75 -19.66 2.11
N GLU A 13 4.63 -20.22 2.52
CA GLU A 13 3.99 -19.95 3.81
C GLU A 13 4.91 -20.16 5.03
N ASN A 14 5.96 -20.93 4.90
CA ASN A 14 6.91 -21.19 5.97
C ASN A 14 8.14 -20.26 5.97
N TYR A 15 8.16 -19.24 5.14
CA TYR A 15 9.27 -18.29 5.12
C TYR A 15 9.38 -17.55 6.46
N THR A 16 10.63 -17.36 6.89
CA THR A 16 10.98 -16.43 7.96
C THR A 16 10.87 -14.99 7.48
N ALA A 17 10.82 -14.03 8.40
CA ALA A 17 10.81 -12.62 8.06
C ALA A 17 12.01 -12.20 7.18
N GLU A 18 13.19 -12.79 7.42
CA GLU A 18 14.38 -12.52 6.61
C GLU A 18 14.25 -13.09 5.19
N GLU A 19 13.72 -14.30 5.03
CA GLU A 19 13.49 -14.89 3.71
C GLU A 19 12.47 -14.11 2.92
N VAL A 20 11.38 -13.62 3.56
CA VAL A 20 10.40 -12.73 2.94
C VAL A 20 11.04 -11.42 2.51
N ARG A 21 11.88 -10.81 3.36
CA ARG A 21 12.62 -9.60 3.04
C ARG A 21 13.54 -9.78 1.83
N LYS A 22 14.34 -10.84 1.82
CA LYS A 22 15.22 -11.18 0.68
C LYS A 22 14.43 -11.43 -0.61
N TYR A 23 13.32 -12.14 -0.50
CA TYR A 23 12.43 -12.37 -1.65
C TYR A 23 11.90 -11.05 -2.21
N ALA A 24 11.42 -10.14 -1.35
CA ALA A 24 10.96 -8.83 -1.78
C ALA A 24 12.08 -7.99 -2.43
N GLU A 25 13.28 -8.03 -1.86
CA GLU A 25 14.45 -7.34 -2.41
C GLU A 25 14.84 -7.89 -3.79
N GLU A 26 14.79 -9.20 -3.99
CA GLU A 26 15.03 -9.83 -5.30
C GLU A 26 13.96 -9.45 -6.33
N GLN A 27 12.69 -9.39 -5.91
CA GLN A 27 11.60 -8.95 -6.78
C GLN A 27 11.76 -7.49 -7.23
N LEU A 28 12.17 -6.59 -6.33
CA LEU A 28 12.36 -5.16 -6.65
C LEU A 28 13.56 -4.90 -7.59
N LYS A 29 14.45 -5.86 -7.79
CA LYS A 29 15.56 -5.76 -8.76
C LYS A 29 15.14 -6.09 -10.18
N ASP A 30 14.05 -6.84 -10.35
CA ASP A 30 13.49 -7.22 -11.66
C ASP A 30 12.11 -6.59 -11.82
N THR A 31 12.11 -5.41 -12.45
CA THR A 31 10.90 -4.58 -12.58
C THR A 31 9.85 -5.16 -13.53
N ASP A 32 10.21 -6.09 -14.41
CA ASP A 32 9.30 -6.59 -15.45
C ASP A 32 8.25 -7.57 -14.89
N LEU A 33 8.56 -8.22 -13.77
CA LEU A 33 7.69 -9.24 -13.17
C LEU A 33 7.43 -9.03 -11.68
N CYS A 34 7.93 -7.94 -11.10
CA CYS A 34 7.75 -7.66 -9.69
C CYS A 34 6.29 -7.32 -9.38
N LEU A 35 5.75 -7.99 -8.38
CA LEU A 35 4.50 -7.59 -7.75
C LEU A 35 4.53 -8.01 -6.28
N ILE A 36 4.63 -7.04 -5.39
CA ILE A 36 4.62 -7.24 -3.94
C ILE A 36 3.30 -6.74 -3.40
N SER A 37 2.43 -7.66 -2.98
CA SER A 37 1.16 -7.37 -2.35
C SER A 37 1.37 -7.04 -0.87
N LEU A 38 0.85 -5.92 -0.41
CA LEU A 38 1.01 -5.48 0.98
C LEU A 38 -0.05 -6.07 1.90
N GLY A 39 -1.14 -6.58 1.34
CA GLY A 39 -2.28 -7.13 2.07
C GLY A 39 -3.23 -6.04 2.58
N ALA A 40 -4.10 -6.41 3.50
CA ALA A 40 -5.12 -5.53 4.07
C ALA A 40 -4.51 -4.28 4.72
N TYR A 41 -5.36 -3.34 5.16
CA TYR A 41 -4.97 -2.05 5.74
C TYR A 41 -3.78 -2.16 6.69
N GLY A 42 -2.80 -1.29 6.47
CA GLY A 42 -1.61 -1.18 7.30
C GLY A 42 -0.49 -2.16 6.93
N GLY A 43 -0.76 -3.16 6.09
CA GLY A 43 0.31 -3.98 5.52
C GLY A 43 1.27 -3.09 4.73
N TYR A 44 2.58 -3.20 4.97
CA TYR A 44 3.55 -2.24 4.45
C TYR A 44 4.86 -2.87 3.98
N ILE A 45 5.56 -2.12 3.15
CA ILE A 45 6.97 -2.33 2.82
C ILE A 45 7.76 -1.04 3.06
N THR A 46 9.03 -1.19 3.45
CA THR A 46 10.00 -0.10 3.48
C THR A 46 11.11 -0.40 2.48
N VAL A 47 11.37 0.56 1.59
CA VAL A 47 12.43 0.52 0.57
C VAL A 47 13.46 1.58 0.94
N GLY A 48 14.74 1.20 0.91
CA GLY A 48 15.88 2.12 1.06
C GLY A 48 16.58 2.31 -0.28
N PHE A 49 17.15 3.48 -0.47
CA PHE A 49 18.04 3.81 -1.58
C PHE A 49 19.49 3.67 -1.11
N ASP A 50 20.41 3.44 -2.04
CA ASP A 50 21.86 3.43 -1.80
C ASP A 50 22.47 4.85 -1.85
N HIS A 51 21.62 5.84 -2.03
CA HIS A 51 21.93 7.27 -2.07
C HIS A 51 20.74 8.06 -1.51
N THR A 52 20.97 9.32 -1.16
CA THR A 52 19.87 10.23 -0.81
C THR A 52 19.18 10.73 -2.07
N VAL A 53 17.88 10.50 -2.18
CA VAL A 53 17.02 11.10 -3.21
C VAL A 53 16.84 12.58 -2.88
N PRO A 54 17.28 13.51 -3.72
CA PRO A 54 17.18 14.94 -3.42
C PRO A 54 15.72 15.41 -3.53
N ASN A 55 15.34 16.37 -2.67
CA ASN A 55 14.13 17.14 -2.86
C ASN A 55 14.43 18.34 -3.76
N VAL A 56 13.84 18.38 -4.94
CA VAL A 56 13.93 19.52 -5.86
C VAL A 56 12.62 20.31 -5.78
N PRO A 57 12.64 21.52 -5.18
CA PRO A 57 11.41 22.25 -4.91
C PRO A 57 10.50 22.41 -6.13
N GLY A 58 9.26 21.96 -6.00
CA GLY A 58 8.24 22.04 -7.04
C GLY A 58 8.29 20.95 -8.10
N GLU A 59 9.35 20.14 -8.17
CA GLU A 59 9.46 19.01 -9.09
C GLU A 59 8.89 17.73 -8.49
N TYR A 60 8.73 16.70 -9.31
CA TYR A 60 8.47 15.35 -8.84
C TYR A 60 9.81 14.65 -8.58
N ASP A 61 9.96 14.06 -7.41
CA ASP A 61 11.21 13.45 -6.97
C ASP A 61 11.19 11.92 -7.09
N LEU A 62 10.01 11.34 -6.91
CA LEU A 62 9.81 9.89 -6.92
C LEU A 62 8.76 9.47 -7.94
N LYS A 63 8.91 8.25 -8.47
CA LYS A 63 7.83 7.54 -9.12
C LYS A 63 7.64 6.17 -8.47
N ILE A 64 6.38 5.83 -8.16
CA ILE A 64 6.01 4.55 -7.55
C ILE A 64 5.15 3.79 -8.55
N TYR A 65 5.55 2.56 -8.82
CA TYR A 65 4.90 1.66 -9.77
C TYR A 65 4.08 0.62 -9.01
N GLY A 66 2.83 0.46 -9.41
CA GLY A 66 1.89 -0.54 -8.93
C GLY A 66 1.31 -1.37 -10.06
N ASN A 67 0.10 -1.93 -9.87
CA ASN A 67 -0.59 -2.68 -10.90
C ASN A 67 -1.98 -2.10 -11.24
N ALA A 68 -2.31 -0.91 -10.74
CA ALA A 68 -3.57 -0.25 -11.04
C ALA A 68 -3.82 -0.10 -12.53
N TYR A 69 -5.06 -0.32 -12.96
CA TYR A 69 -5.50 -0.12 -14.34
C TYR A 69 -6.88 0.53 -14.37
N TYR A 70 -7.22 1.19 -15.50
CA TYR A 70 -8.56 1.71 -15.73
C TYR A 70 -9.43 0.64 -16.37
N ASP A 71 -10.60 0.42 -15.79
CA ASP A 71 -11.60 -0.47 -16.34
C ASP A 71 -12.36 0.23 -17.49
N MET A 72 -12.56 -0.48 -18.60
CA MET A 72 -13.38 0.01 -19.70
C MET A 72 -14.85 0.22 -19.31
N PHE A 73 -15.33 -0.48 -18.31
CA PHE A 73 -16.70 -0.40 -17.80
C PHE A 73 -16.87 0.52 -16.58
N GLY A 74 -15.79 0.83 -15.86
CA GLY A 74 -15.78 1.60 -14.62
C GLY A 74 -16.01 3.11 -14.77
N THR A 75 -16.34 3.58 -15.95
CA THR A 75 -16.56 5.00 -16.23
C THR A 75 -18.03 5.41 -16.31
N LEU A 76 -18.94 4.61 -15.80
CA LEU A 76 -20.38 4.93 -15.83
C LEU A 76 -20.72 6.25 -15.13
N THR A 77 -19.91 6.68 -14.19
CA THR A 77 -20.05 7.95 -13.48
C THR A 77 -19.17 9.07 -14.04
N GLY A 78 -18.31 8.79 -15.02
CA GLY A 78 -17.31 9.73 -15.53
C GLY A 78 -16.08 9.90 -14.61
N ALA A 79 -16.01 9.19 -13.49
CA ALA A 79 -14.84 9.13 -12.64
C ALA A 79 -13.87 8.05 -13.14
N LEU A 80 -12.56 8.25 -12.95
CA LEU A 80 -11.55 7.24 -13.28
C LEU A 80 -11.58 6.14 -12.24
N GLY A 81 -11.72 4.91 -12.70
CA GLY A 81 -11.76 3.73 -11.84
C GLY A 81 -11.38 2.45 -12.59
N GLY A 82 -11.17 1.41 -11.82
CA GLY A 82 -10.81 0.08 -12.28
C GLY A 82 -10.28 -0.74 -11.11
N SER A 83 -8.98 -0.96 -11.06
CA SER A 83 -8.29 -1.61 -9.96
C SER A 83 -7.40 -0.60 -9.22
N SER A 84 -8.00 0.40 -8.57
CA SER A 84 -7.27 1.31 -7.70
C SER A 84 -7.25 0.77 -6.27
N GLU A 85 -6.06 0.49 -5.75
CA GLU A 85 -5.82 -0.07 -4.41
C GLU A 85 -4.86 0.84 -3.61
N PRO A 86 -5.31 2.04 -3.22
CA PRO A 86 -4.46 3.14 -2.85
C PRO A 86 -3.62 2.87 -1.61
N GLY A 87 -2.32 3.16 -1.72
CA GLY A 87 -1.33 3.12 -0.64
C GLY A 87 -0.87 4.51 -0.21
N ILE A 88 -0.83 4.75 1.10
CA ILE A 88 -0.20 5.95 1.66
C ILE A 88 1.31 5.80 1.61
N VAL A 89 1.98 6.89 1.26
CA VAL A 89 3.44 6.97 1.14
C VAL A 89 3.99 7.80 2.28
N LEU A 90 4.97 7.23 2.99
CA LEU A 90 5.76 7.92 4.00
C LEU A 90 7.22 7.97 3.53
N VAL A 91 7.91 9.02 3.93
CA VAL A 91 9.34 9.19 3.64
C VAL A 91 10.12 9.45 4.93
N SER A 92 11.38 9.05 4.93
CA SER A 92 12.31 9.29 6.05
C SER A 92 13.70 9.59 5.52
N LYS A 93 14.42 10.43 6.24
CA LYS A 93 15.84 10.71 6.01
C LYS A 93 16.67 10.03 7.09
N ASP A 94 17.76 9.38 6.71
CA ASP A 94 18.75 8.85 7.63
C ASP A 94 19.58 10.02 8.22
N THR A 95 19.08 10.58 9.32
CA THR A 95 19.69 11.77 9.96
C THR A 95 20.89 11.41 10.84
N ASN A 96 20.97 10.17 11.28
CA ASN A 96 22.05 9.69 12.14
C ASN A 96 23.14 8.93 11.36
N GLY A 97 22.95 8.66 10.06
CA GLY A 97 23.91 8.04 9.16
C GLY A 97 24.16 6.55 9.45
N ASN A 98 23.20 5.85 10.06
CA ASN A 98 23.36 4.44 10.43
C ASN A 98 22.88 3.46 9.36
N GLY A 99 22.25 3.94 8.28
CA GLY A 99 21.70 3.12 7.18
C GLY A 99 20.44 2.36 7.55
N LEU A 100 19.76 2.73 8.65
CA LEU A 100 18.55 2.08 9.13
C LEU A 100 17.34 3.02 9.01
N ALA A 101 16.18 2.45 8.75
CA ALA A 101 14.93 3.19 8.64
C ALA A 101 14.28 3.42 10.02
N ASP A 102 15.06 3.96 10.96
CA ASP A 102 14.70 4.15 12.37
C ASP A 102 14.53 5.64 12.77
N ASP A 103 14.72 6.56 11.84
CA ASP A 103 14.48 7.99 11.99
C ASP A 103 12.99 8.37 11.83
N GLU A 104 12.67 9.66 11.92
CA GLU A 104 11.30 10.15 11.85
C GLU A 104 10.69 9.96 10.45
N TRP A 105 9.42 9.56 10.43
CA TRP A 105 8.64 9.34 9.21
C TRP A 105 7.65 10.47 9.00
N TYR A 106 7.55 10.92 7.73
CA TYR A 106 6.65 11.97 7.29
C TYR A 106 5.71 11.42 6.22
N GLU A 107 4.39 11.67 6.37
CA GLU A 107 3.40 11.31 5.35
C GLU A 107 3.50 12.29 4.18
N LEU A 108 3.53 11.80 2.94
CA LEU A 108 3.32 12.63 1.76
C LEU A 108 1.81 12.89 1.63
N ALA A 109 1.39 14.11 1.91
CA ALA A 109 -0.02 14.49 1.91
C ALA A 109 -0.60 14.43 0.49
N GLY A 110 -1.42 13.41 0.22
CA GLY A 110 -2.16 13.28 -1.04
C GLY A 110 -3.46 14.07 -1.05
N SER A 111 -4.23 13.93 -2.14
CA SER A 111 -5.47 14.68 -2.37
C SER A 111 -6.52 14.55 -1.25
N GLU A 112 -6.55 13.40 -0.60
CA GLU A 112 -7.50 13.10 0.47
C GLU A 112 -6.96 13.41 1.88
N TYR A 113 -5.73 13.91 2.00
CA TYR A 113 -5.09 14.13 3.30
C TYR A 113 -5.95 15.00 4.24
N ASN A 114 -6.55 16.07 3.71
CA ASN A 114 -7.41 17.00 4.44
C ASN A 114 -8.91 16.71 4.28
N SER A 115 -9.27 15.60 3.64
CA SER A 115 -10.67 15.20 3.49
C SER A 115 -11.27 14.86 4.85
N PRO A 116 -12.50 15.32 5.17
CA PRO A 116 -13.19 14.93 6.39
C PRO A 116 -13.54 13.43 6.43
N ALA A 117 -13.45 12.74 5.29
CA ALA A 117 -13.67 11.31 5.18
C ALA A 117 -12.40 10.49 5.51
N THR A 118 -11.23 11.13 5.56
CA THR A 118 -9.98 10.49 5.98
C THR A 118 -9.91 10.42 7.51
N THR A 119 -9.71 9.22 8.03
CA THR A 119 -9.57 9.02 9.48
C THR A 119 -8.10 9.11 9.86
N LYS A 120 -7.72 10.19 10.55
CA LYS A 120 -6.38 10.32 11.15
C LYS A 120 -6.27 9.49 12.43
N ASN A 121 -5.05 9.06 12.75
CA ASN A 121 -4.78 8.23 13.94
C ASN A 121 -5.67 6.98 14.00
N TYR A 122 -5.94 6.38 12.85
CA TYR A 122 -6.66 5.12 12.78
C TYR A 122 -5.75 4.00 13.27
N THR A 123 -6.32 3.11 14.07
CA THR A 123 -5.63 1.94 14.61
C THR A 123 -6.46 0.70 14.34
N ILE A 124 -5.84 -0.33 13.80
CA ILE A 124 -6.46 -1.63 13.58
C ILE A 124 -5.58 -2.73 14.17
N THR A 125 -6.21 -3.73 14.76
CA THR A 125 -5.53 -4.91 15.31
C THR A 125 -6.09 -6.15 14.63
N TYR A 126 -5.20 -6.95 14.04
CA TYR A 126 -5.51 -8.26 13.46
C TYR A 126 -5.13 -9.36 14.45
N TYR A 127 -5.96 -10.38 14.55
CA TYR A 127 -5.77 -11.49 15.46
C TYR A 127 -5.40 -12.76 14.69
N ARG A 128 -4.41 -13.49 15.20
CA ARG A 128 -4.02 -14.78 14.64
C ARG A 128 -5.19 -15.75 14.71
N PRO A 129 -5.60 -16.37 13.59
CA PRO A 129 -6.57 -17.45 13.60
C PRO A 129 -6.10 -18.65 14.42
N SER A 130 -7.02 -19.34 15.07
CA SER A 130 -6.73 -20.53 15.88
C SER A 130 -6.39 -21.76 15.04
N SER A 131 -6.87 -21.79 13.81
CA SER A 131 -6.70 -22.90 12.86
C SER A 131 -6.35 -22.41 11.45
N PRO A 132 -5.70 -23.25 10.64
CA PRO A 132 -5.53 -22.97 9.21
C PRO A 132 -6.89 -22.79 8.51
N LYS A 133 -6.88 -21.95 7.47
CA LYS A 133 -8.06 -21.68 6.62
C LYS A 133 -9.23 -20.98 7.32
N GLU A 134 -8.97 -20.32 8.42
CA GLU A 134 -9.90 -19.38 9.03
C GLU A 134 -9.65 -17.95 8.53
N ASP A 135 -10.70 -17.12 8.53
CA ASP A 135 -10.61 -15.70 8.25
C ASP A 135 -9.85 -14.99 9.37
N VAL A 136 -9.17 -13.89 9.05
CA VAL A 136 -8.41 -13.11 10.03
C VAL A 136 -9.31 -12.05 10.64
N LYS A 137 -9.68 -12.22 11.91
CA LYS A 137 -10.44 -11.21 12.66
C LYS A 137 -9.62 -9.95 12.85
N TRP A 138 -10.30 -8.78 12.78
CA TRP A 138 -9.73 -7.49 13.17
C TRP A 138 -10.71 -6.69 14.05
N THR A 139 -10.14 -5.76 14.83
CA THR A 139 -10.87 -4.71 15.55
C THR A 139 -10.17 -3.37 15.33
N ASP A 140 -10.89 -2.25 15.46
CA ASP A 140 -10.32 -0.92 15.30
C ASP A 140 -10.62 0.01 16.50
N ASN A 141 -9.93 1.16 16.51
CA ASN A 141 -10.12 2.19 17.55
C ASN A 141 -11.39 3.03 17.38
N LYS A 142 -12.26 2.68 16.42
CA LYS A 142 -13.58 3.27 16.25
C LYS A 142 -14.69 2.36 16.81
N GLY A 143 -14.32 1.20 17.35
CA GLY A 143 -15.24 0.21 17.89
C GLY A 143 -15.83 -0.72 16.84
N ASN A 144 -15.26 -0.76 15.65
CA ASN A 144 -15.68 -1.71 14.62
C ASN A 144 -14.86 -3.00 14.72
N GLU A 145 -15.45 -4.08 14.22
CA GLU A 145 -14.80 -5.37 14.03
C GLU A 145 -15.22 -6.00 12.70
N GLY A 146 -14.41 -6.89 12.18
CA GLY A 146 -14.66 -7.60 10.93
C GLY A 146 -13.61 -8.65 10.67
N TYR A 147 -13.52 -9.06 9.42
CA TYR A 147 -12.61 -10.10 8.98
C TYR A 147 -11.93 -9.73 7.68
N VAL A 148 -10.68 -10.16 7.51
CA VAL A 148 -10.07 -10.36 6.19
C VAL A 148 -10.51 -11.75 5.76
N TYR A 149 -11.41 -11.79 4.79
CA TYR A 149 -12.03 -13.02 4.32
C TYR A 149 -11.10 -13.76 3.36
N ARG A 150 -11.06 -15.05 3.49
CA ARG A 150 -10.47 -15.93 2.50
C ARG A 150 -11.32 -15.93 1.24
N ASN A 151 -10.68 -16.10 0.09
CA ASN A 151 -11.36 -16.23 -1.19
C ASN A 151 -10.76 -17.37 -2.03
N ASP A 152 -11.37 -17.66 -3.18
CA ASP A 152 -10.96 -18.77 -4.04
C ASP A 152 -9.66 -18.50 -4.81
N TYR A 153 -9.23 -17.26 -4.88
CA TYR A 153 -8.01 -16.84 -5.59
C TYR A 153 -6.78 -16.87 -4.68
N HIS A 154 -6.98 -16.64 -3.38
CA HIS A 154 -5.92 -16.64 -2.38
C HIS A 154 -6.08 -17.87 -1.49
N THR A 155 -5.43 -18.96 -1.88
CA THR A 155 -5.62 -20.29 -1.29
C THR A 155 -4.60 -20.64 -0.21
N THR A 156 -3.79 -19.68 0.25
CA THR A 156 -2.84 -19.89 1.36
C THR A 156 -3.53 -20.41 2.61
N ASN A 157 -2.82 -21.13 3.46
CA ASN A 157 -3.42 -21.66 4.70
C ASN A 157 -3.78 -20.55 5.68
N SER A 158 -3.08 -19.44 5.67
CA SER A 158 -3.40 -18.29 6.53
C SER A 158 -3.06 -16.98 5.85
N TYR A 159 -3.93 -15.98 6.01
CA TYR A 159 -3.65 -14.59 5.66
C TYR A 159 -2.91 -13.86 6.78
N TYR A 160 -2.85 -14.44 7.97
CA TYR A 160 -1.99 -13.94 9.03
C TYR A 160 -0.55 -14.36 8.74
N PRO A 161 0.42 -13.43 8.69
CA PRO A 161 1.78 -13.74 8.27
C PRO A 161 2.45 -14.79 9.16
N ALA A 162 2.95 -15.86 8.56
CA ALA A 162 3.54 -16.97 9.30
C ALA A 162 4.84 -16.61 10.06
N TRP A 163 5.55 -15.57 9.59
CA TRP A 163 6.78 -15.07 10.23
C TRP A 163 6.52 -14.18 11.45
N ILE A 164 5.32 -13.66 11.63
CA ILE A 164 4.92 -12.96 12.85
C ILE A 164 4.71 -14.02 13.94
N LYS A 165 5.23 -13.79 15.12
CA LYS A 165 5.13 -14.75 16.25
C LYS A 165 4.06 -14.36 17.25
N GLU A 166 3.72 -13.09 17.29
CA GLU A 166 2.69 -12.51 18.15
C GLU A 166 1.30 -12.98 17.72
N ASP A 167 0.38 -13.13 18.68
CA ASP A 167 -1.00 -13.53 18.41
C ASP A 167 -1.86 -12.40 17.83
N GLN A 168 -1.31 -11.19 17.79
CA GLN A 168 -1.95 -10.03 17.19
C GLN A 168 -0.93 -9.08 16.55
N ILE A 169 -1.36 -8.35 15.52
CA ILE A 169 -0.59 -7.31 14.85
C ILE A 169 -1.41 -6.03 14.87
N THR A 170 -0.80 -4.91 15.25
CA THR A 170 -1.47 -3.61 15.28
C THR A 170 -0.78 -2.64 14.33
N PHE A 171 -1.57 -1.97 13.50
CA PHE A 171 -1.12 -0.91 12.60
C PHE A 171 -1.76 0.42 12.99
N HIS A 172 -0.99 1.50 12.76
CA HIS A 172 -1.40 2.88 13.02
C HIS A 172 -1.11 3.74 11.79
N GLY A 173 -2.01 4.66 11.48
CA GLY A 173 -1.80 5.59 10.38
C GLY A 173 -3.04 6.38 10.00
N SER A 174 -2.99 7.04 8.86
CA SER A 174 -4.18 7.60 8.21
C SER A 174 -4.92 6.49 7.47
N ARG A 175 -6.25 6.44 7.60
CA ARG A 175 -7.11 5.57 6.78
C ARG A 175 -7.90 6.41 5.82
N LEU A 176 -7.79 6.13 4.54
CA LEU A 176 -8.60 6.76 3.50
C LEU A 176 -10.04 6.21 3.54
N LYS A 177 -10.95 6.97 2.93
CA LYS A 177 -12.32 6.50 2.66
C LYS A 177 -12.26 5.26 1.77
N ASP A 178 -13.25 4.40 1.89
CA ASP A 178 -13.43 3.28 0.97
C ASP A 178 -13.67 3.81 -0.46
N ASN A 179 -12.95 3.24 -1.43
CA ASN A 179 -12.95 3.69 -2.82
C ASN A 179 -13.48 2.66 -3.81
N THR A 180 -13.82 1.46 -3.35
CA THR A 180 -14.31 0.39 -4.22
C THR A 180 -15.82 0.24 -4.08
N VAL A 181 -16.50 0.16 -5.23
CA VAL A 181 -17.96 0.07 -5.33
C VAL A 181 -18.34 -1.12 -6.23
N ASN A 182 -19.37 -1.86 -5.84
CA ASN A 182 -19.96 -2.85 -6.73
C ASN A 182 -20.91 -2.16 -7.71
N GLU A 183 -20.61 -2.24 -9.00
CA GLU A 183 -21.37 -1.66 -10.10
C GLU A 183 -21.85 -2.77 -11.06
N PRO A 184 -22.85 -3.55 -10.67
CA PRO A 184 -23.33 -4.66 -11.47
C PRO A 184 -23.94 -4.19 -12.78
N HIS A 185 -23.71 -4.94 -13.84
CA HIS A 185 -24.36 -4.75 -15.15
C HIS A 185 -24.81 -6.09 -15.75
N GLU A 186 -25.54 -6.05 -16.88
CA GLU A 186 -26.29 -7.19 -17.42
C GLU A 186 -25.48 -8.49 -17.52
N ASN A 187 -24.20 -8.41 -17.87
CA ASN A 187 -23.33 -9.57 -18.06
C ASN A 187 -22.38 -9.84 -16.87
N MET A 188 -22.39 -8.98 -15.86
CA MET A 188 -21.54 -9.08 -14.67
C MET A 188 -22.36 -8.66 -13.45
N PRO A 189 -23.06 -9.60 -12.80
CA PRO A 189 -23.92 -9.30 -11.65
C PRO A 189 -23.16 -8.81 -10.43
N GLU A 190 -21.85 -9.00 -10.41
CA GLU A 190 -20.93 -8.49 -9.39
C GLU A 190 -19.68 -7.95 -10.10
N HIS A 191 -19.59 -6.62 -10.16
CA HIS A 191 -18.51 -5.90 -10.81
C HIS A 191 -17.97 -4.85 -9.84
N TRP A 192 -16.83 -5.12 -9.26
CA TRP A 192 -16.18 -4.25 -8.28
C TRP A 192 -15.20 -3.30 -8.96
N VAL A 193 -15.40 -1.99 -8.76
CA VAL A 193 -14.59 -0.93 -9.35
C VAL A 193 -13.92 -0.13 -8.24
N GLY A 194 -12.59 -0.15 -8.19
CA GLY A 194 -11.78 0.72 -7.36
C GLY A 194 -11.61 2.07 -8.02
N TYR A 195 -12.20 3.14 -7.45
CA TYR A 195 -12.09 4.50 -7.97
C TYR A 195 -10.80 5.16 -7.53
N CYS A 196 -10.14 5.85 -8.48
CA CYS A 196 -8.91 6.56 -8.20
C CYS A 196 -9.15 7.84 -7.40
N TYR A 197 -8.32 8.08 -6.39
CA TYR A 197 -8.15 9.42 -5.82
C TYR A 197 -7.33 10.29 -6.77
N ALA A 198 -7.43 11.62 -6.62
CA ALA A 198 -6.90 12.53 -7.62
C ALA A 198 -5.38 12.44 -7.78
N TRP A 199 -4.60 12.30 -6.68
CA TRP A 199 -3.14 12.20 -6.69
C TRP A 199 -2.59 11.85 -5.31
N GLY A 200 -1.31 11.42 -5.27
CA GLY A 200 -0.53 11.31 -4.03
C GLY A 200 -0.66 9.96 -3.31
N TYR A 201 -1.11 8.92 -4.01
CA TYR A 201 -1.22 7.56 -3.47
C TYR A 201 -0.57 6.57 -4.43
N ALA A 202 0.17 5.61 -3.88
CA ALA A 202 0.73 4.49 -4.62
C ALA A 202 -0.40 3.57 -5.10
N ASP A 203 -0.21 2.87 -6.21
CA ASP A 203 -1.15 1.89 -6.76
C ASP A 203 -2.59 2.42 -6.94
N ASN A 204 -2.69 3.70 -7.26
CA ASN A 204 -3.96 4.43 -7.38
C ASN A 204 -4.30 4.74 -8.84
N HIS A 205 -3.29 4.93 -9.69
CA HIS A 205 -3.41 5.15 -11.12
C HIS A 205 -2.47 4.22 -11.88
N PRO A 206 -2.75 3.92 -13.17
CA PRO A 206 -1.86 3.14 -14.02
C PRO A 206 -0.46 3.75 -14.12
N ASN A 207 0.55 2.90 -14.23
CA ASN A 207 1.98 3.31 -14.23
C ASN A 207 2.38 4.35 -15.29
N GLY A 208 1.57 4.52 -16.35
CA GLY A 208 1.78 5.53 -17.39
C GLY A 208 1.39 6.95 -16.98
N GLU A 209 0.64 7.10 -15.91
CA GLU A 209 0.04 8.36 -15.50
C GLU A 209 0.99 9.21 -14.64
N GLU A 210 0.82 10.54 -14.73
CA GLU A 210 1.60 11.49 -13.92
C GLU A 210 1.33 11.32 -12.42
N GLN A 211 0.13 10.88 -12.05
CA GLN A 211 -0.31 10.68 -10.67
C GLN A 211 0.47 9.56 -9.94
N CYS A 212 1.29 8.79 -10.66
CA CYS A 212 2.24 7.86 -10.06
C CYS A 212 3.52 8.52 -9.57
N LYS A 213 3.66 9.85 -9.76
CA LYS A 213 4.81 10.63 -9.30
C LYS A 213 4.49 11.39 -8.02
N PHE A 214 5.52 11.55 -7.19
CA PHE A 214 5.40 12.12 -5.85
C PHE A 214 6.44 13.22 -5.66
N LYS A 215 6.07 14.22 -4.84
CA LYS A 215 6.96 15.29 -4.40
C LYS A 215 7.32 15.10 -2.94
N ILE A 216 8.59 15.20 -2.60
CA ILE A 216 9.04 15.24 -1.21
C ILE A 216 8.48 16.49 -0.50
N ASP A 217 8.23 17.56 -1.24
CA ASP A 217 7.56 18.78 -0.75
C ASP A 217 6.17 18.55 -0.14
N TRP A 218 5.53 17.40 -0.38
CA TRP A 218 4.24 17.05 0.24
C TRP A 218 4.39 16.51 1.66
N ALA A 219 5.61 16.43 2.20
CA ALA A 219 5.86 15.89 3.53
C ALA A 219 5.19 16.71 4.62
N VAL A 220 4.52 16.03 5.54
CA VAL A 220 3.89 16.62 6.73
C VAL A 220 4.29 15.85 7.97
N ASP A 221 4.38 16.58 9.11
CA ASP A 221 4.61 15.98 10.40
C ASP A 221 3.34 15.30 10.96
N LYS A 222 3.46 14.66 12.12
CA LYS A 222 2.35 14.02 12.84
C LYS A 222 1.19 14.95 13.22
N ASN A 223 1.42 16.27 13.19
CA ASN A 223 0.39 17.29 13.46
C ASN A 223 -0.21 17.86 12.17
N GLY A 224 0.29 17.43 11.00
CA GLY A 224 -0.13 17.91 9.68
C GLY A 224 0.54 19.21 9.25
N ASN A 225 1.61 19.64 9.91
CA ASN A 225 2.37 20.80 9.47
C ASN A 225 3.33 20.40 8.35
N PRO A 226 3.47 21.21 7.29
CA PRO A 226 4.46 20.98 6.25
C PRO A 226 5.88 20.89 6.83
N VAL A 227 6.65 19.94 6.31
CA VAL A 227 8.06 19.73 6.69
C VAL A 227 8.93 19.90 5.45
N VAL A 228 10.00 20.67 5.59
CA VAL A 228 10.98 20.83 4.53
C VAL A 228 12.13 19.84 4.76
N LEU A 229 12.23 18.86 3.86
CA LEU A 229 13.33 17.91 3.79
C LEU A 229 14.22 18.29 2.61
N ASP A 230 15.53 18.20 2.75
CA ASP A 230 16.48 18.39 1.65
C ASP A 230 16.65 17.13 0.78
N GLY A 231 16.14 15.99 1.27
CA GLY A 231 16.13 14.71 0.59
C GLY A 231 15.66 13.60 1.52
N ILE A 232 15.57 12.39 0.98
CA ILE A 232 15.14 11.19 1.72
C ILE A 232 16.02 9.99 1.37
N ASP A 233 16.08 9.01 2.29
CA ASP A 233 16.83 7.77 2.09
C ASP A 233 15.91 6.55 2.10
N PHE A 234 14.69 6.70 2.67
CA PHE A 234 13.71 5.62 2.78
C PHE A 234 12.31 6.05 2.36
N VAL A 235 11.60 5.13 1.73
CA VAL A 235 10.18 5.23 1.40
C VAL A 235 9.44 4.06 2.04
N ARG A 236 8.33 4.33 2.71
CA ARG A 236 7.42 3.30 3.22
C ARG A 236 6.06 3.48 2.55
N ILE A 237 5.49 2.38 2.10
CA ILE A 237 4.16 2.36 1.49
C ILE A 237 3.32 1.38 2.29
N TYR A 238 2.09 1.77 2.62
CA TYR A 238 1.14 0.88 3.28
C TYR A 238 -0.26 0.99 2.68
N THR A 239 -1.00 -0.13 2.68
CA THR A 239 -2.39 -0.16 2.21
C THR A 239 -3.26 0.78 3.04
N ALA A 240 -3.91 1.74 2.37
CA ALA A 240 -4.53 2.88 3.01
C ALA A 240 -6.03 2.73 3.30
N VAL A 241 -6.69 1.72 2.74
CA VAL A 241 -8.12 1.43 2.94
C VAL A 241 -8.33 0.11 3.67
N ASN A 242 -9.43 0.02 4.44
CA ASN A 242 -9.86 -1.21 5.10
C ASN A 242 -11.20 -1.63 4.49
N GLN A 243 -11.15 -2.24 3.31
CA GLN A 243 -12.33 -2.59 2.54
C GLN A 243 -12.21 -4.00 1.96
N ASN A 244 -13.36 -4.65 1.76
CA ASN A 244 -13.50 -5.89 1.02
C ASN A 244 -14.26 -5.63 -0.28
N SER A 245 -13.78 -6.20 -1.38
CA SER A 245 -14.33 -6.08 -2.73
C SER A 245 -15.01 -7.38 -3.18
N GLY A 246 -15.84 -7.94 -2.30
CA GLY A 246 -16.61 -9.14 -2.60
C GLY A 246 -15.71 -10.33 -2.92
N TRP A 247 -15.89 -10.92 -4.09
CA TRP A 247 -15.14 -12.11 -4.52
C TRP A 247 -13.64 -11.86 -4.73
N MET A 248 -13.22 -10.61 -4.98
CA MET A 248 -11.80 -10.26 -5.10
C MET A 248 -11.08 -10.27 -3.74
N GLY A 249 -11.80 -10.10 -2.64
CA GLY A 249 -11.23 -10.10 -1.30
C GLY A 249 -10.92 -8.69 -0.79
N GLU A 250 -9.95 -8.60 0.10
CA GLU A 250 -9.49 -7.32 0.65
C GLU A 250 -8.78 -6.46 -0.40
N ILE A 251 -8.82 -5.16 -0.21
CA ILE A 251 -7.98 -4.23 -0.97
C ILE A 251 -6.54 -4.36 -0.46
N SER A 252 -5.62 -4.56 -1.39
CA SER A 252 -4.21 -4.79 -1.13
C SER A 252 -3.36 -3.96 -2.09
N THR A 253 -2.71 -2.93 -1.58
CA THR A 253 -1.77 -2.14 -2.40
C THR A 253 -0.63 -3.01 -2.90
N GLU A 254 -0.33 -2.94 -4.19
CA GLU A 254 0.77 -3.64 -4.84
C GLU A 254 1.90 -2.68 -5.19
N LEU A 255 3.13 -3.19 -5.02
CA LEU A 255 4.34 -2.46 -5.38
C LEU A 255 5.14 -3.24 -6.43
N GLN A 256 5.53 -2.56 -7.51
CA GLN A 256 6.47 -3.07 -8.52
C GLN A 256 7.86 -2.43 -8.36
N ALA A 257 7.92 -1.10 -8.22
CA ALA A 257 9.18 -0.38 -8.08
C ALA A 257 8.99 0.98 -7.42
N VAL A 258 10.09 1.53 -6.91
CA VAL A 258 10.23 2.94 -6.51
C VAL A 258 11.45 3.51 -7.22
N GLU A 259 11.25 4.60 -7.97
CA GLU A 259 12.28 5.22 -8.81
C GLU A 259 12.59 6.64 -8.29
N ASP A 260 13.89 6.96 -8.19
CA ASP A 260 14.39 8.33 -8.08
C ASP A 260 14.37 8.99 -9.46
N LEU A 261 13.58 10.06 -9.63
CA LEU A 261 13.44 10.78 -10.89
C LEU A 261 14.62 11.71 -11.20
N HIS A 262 15.48 11.97 -10.24
CA HIS A 262 16.69 12.80 -10.39
C HIS A 262 17.95 11.97 -10.67
N PHE A 263 17.86 10.64 -10.53
CA PHE A 263 19.00 9.76 -10.77
C PHE A 263 19.33 9.72 -12.28
N LYS A 264 20.49 10.24 -12.63
CA LYS A 264 21.00 10.15 -14.02
C LYS A 264 21.73 8.83 -14.19
N LYS A 265 21.15 7.95 -14.98
CA LYS A 265 21.80 6.72 -15.43
C LYS A 265 23.02 7.01 -16.30
#